data_77abacf822829cb8d0d3826f1658c886
#
_entry.id   77abacf822829cb8d0d3826f1658c886
#
_cell.length_a   1.000
_cell.length_b   1.000
_cell.length_c   1.000
_cell.angle_alpha   90.00
_cell.angle_beta   90.00
_cell.angle_gamma   90.00
#
_symmetry.space_group_name_H-M   'P 1'
#
loop_
_entity.id
_entity.type
_entity.pdbx_description
1 polymer ?
#
loop_
_entity_poly.entity_id
_entity_poly.type
_entity_poly.pdbx_seq_one_letter_code
_entity_poly.pdbx_strand_id
1 'polypeptide(L)'
;MGKVVFFDLDGTIVDATNTICPSAIRAIKALRANGHKTGVATGRSGFEMASFMKRYAVDLFDIVLYNNGAQCEYNGDVLFRKCADPTEIAAIIQIARKNGIEYGTGSAYEWRFSVDYHPAMEQVINGHFLEIPNRRDPDYHIGRDIFQGVLFTDLETALRICEPVLNQCEIVQGIMIGGGISPHVDFWRHDLTKADGIREVLGLLGSTMEDCYAFGDGFNDIDMLKQAGMGVAMGNADPEVQKYADFVTKSIDEDGVEYALKHFGLI
;
A
#
# COMPACT_ATOMS: atom_id res chain seq x y z
N MET A 1 19.66 19.72 -8.26
CA MET A 1 18.28 19.33 -8.51
C MET A 1 17.73 18.75 -7.21
N GLY A 2 16.49 19.04 -6.83
CA GLY A 2 15.92 18.48 -5.60
C GLY A 2 15.77 16.97 -5.72
N LYS A 3 15.99 16.24 -4.62
CA LYS A 3 15.76 14.79 -4.57
C LYS A 3 14.27 14.48 -4.47
N VAL A 4 13.88 13.25 -4.77
CA VAL A 4 12.53 12.71 -4.53
C VAL A 4 12.64 11.68 -3.42
N VAL A 5 11.86 11.84 -2.35
CA VAL A 5 11.95 10.98 -1.18
C VAL A 5 10.61 10.29 -0.97
N PHE A 6 10.61 8.97 -1.09
CA PHE A 6 9.45 8.13 -0.84
C PHE A 6 9.52 7.50 0.54
N PHE A 7 8.38 7.44 1.18
CA PHE A 7 8.20 6.77 2.46
C PHE A 7 7.14 5.68 2.31
N ASP A 8 7.40 4.51 2.87
CA ASP A 8 6.31 3.65 3.25
C ASP A 8 5.50 4.29 4.38
N LEU A 9 4.33 3.77 4.65
CA LEU A 9 3.42 4.32 5.63
C LEU A 9 3.53 3.59 6.98
N ASP A 10 3.11 2.33 7.01
CA ASP A 10 2.91 1.54 8.23
C ASP A 10 4.24 0.98 8.75
N GLY A 11 4.66 1.39 9.94
CA GLY A 11 5.98 1.02 10.50
C GLY A 11 7.13 1.92 10.06
N THR A 12 6.90 2.83 9.12
CA THR A 12 7.89 3.81 8.64
C THR A 12 7.59 5.22 9.13
N ILE A 13 6.43 5.78 8.81
CA ILE A 13 5.98 7.10 9.30
C ILE A 13 4.74 7.04 10.18
N VAL A 14 4.03 5.92 10.16
CA VAL A 14 2.82 5.64 10.95
C VAL A 14 3.13 4.54 11.96
N ASP A 15 2.86 4.82 13.22
CA ASP A 15 3.07 3.90 14.34
C ASP A 15 1.96 2.85 14.48
N ALA A 16 2.13 1.92 15.41
CA ALA A 16 1.16 0.86 15.71
C ALA A 16 -0.20 1.38 16.20
N THR A 17 -0.33 2.66 16.54
CA THR A 17 -1.61 3.30 16.91
C THR A 17 -2.32 3.93 15.72
N ASN A 18 -1.83 3.70 14.49
CA ASN A 18 -2.28 4.31 13.26
C ASN A 18 -2.17 5.85 13.29
N THR A 19 -1.05 6.34 13.85
CA THR A 19 -0.75 7.76 14.00
C THR A 19 0.55 8.12 13.30
N ILE A 20 0.55 9.22 12.51
CA ILE A 20 1.81 9.73 11.92
C ILE A 20 2.67 10.30 13.03
N CYS A 21 3.90 9.82 13.13
CA CYS A 21 4.87 10.31 14.11
C CYS A 21 5.12 11.82 13.95
N PRO A 22 5.05 12.61 15.03
CA PRO A 22 5.25 14.06 14.94
C PRO A 22 6.61 14.45 14.36
N SER A 23 7.66 13.67 14.60
CA SER A 23 9.00 13.85 14.02
C SER A 23 8.99 13.65 12.50
N ALA A 24 8.28 12.64 11.99
CA ALA A 24 8.11 12.41 10.56
C ALA A 24 7.40 13.60 9.89
N ILE A 25 6.33 14.12 10.49
CA ILE A 25 5.64 15.33 10.00
C ILE A 25 6.59 16.51 9.87
N ARG A 26 7.39 16.79 10.93
CA ARG A 26 8.37 17.88 10.90
C ARG A 26 9.42 17.69 9.82
N ALA A 27 9.96 16.47 9.73
CA ALA A 27 10.99 16.12 8.78
C ALA A 27 10.51 16.23 7.32
N ILE A 28 9.33 15.72 7.00
CA ILE A 28 8.74 15.81 5.67
C ILE A 28 8.46 17.27 5.27
N LYS A 29 7.96 18.09 6.21
CA LYS A 29 7.76 19.53 5.94
C LYS A 29 9.10 20.25 5.70
N ALA A 30 10.16 19.93 6.44
CA ALA A 30 11.49 20.50 6.24
C ALA A 30 12.07 20.08 4.87
N LEU A 31 11.89 18.81 4.47
CA LEU A 31 12.27 18.30 3.14
C LEU A 31 11.66 19.12 2.02
N ARG A 32 10.36 19.35 2.07
CA ARG A 32 9.63 20.16 1.07
C ARG A 32 10.12 21.61 1.07
N ALA A 33 10.37 22.20 2.26
CA ALA A 33 10.90 23.56 2.38
C ALA A 33 12.31 23.69 1.76
N ASN A 34 13.11 22.61 1.76
CA ASN A 34 14.41 22.55 1.11
C ASN A 34 14.35 22.25 -0.41
N GLY A 35 13.15 22.20 -0.98
CA GLY A 35 12.94 22.03 -2.44
C GLY A 35 12.99 20.57 -2.92
N HIS A 36 12.89 19.61 -2.02
CA HIS A 36 12.72 18.20 -2.36
C HIS A 36 11.25 17.84 -2.60
N LYS A 37 10.97 16.85 -3.45
CA LYS A 37 9.64 16.27 -3.59
C LYS A 37 9.45 15.14 -2.60
N THR A 38 8.25 15.02 -2.08
CA THR A 38 7.90 13.97 -1.11
C THR A 38 6.81 13.06 -1.67
N GLY A 39 6.99 11.76 -1.48
CA GLY A 39 6.04 10.76 -1.89
C GLY A 39 5.76 9.76 -0.78
N VAL A 40 4.58 9.16 -0.81
CA VAL A 40 4.26 7.97 -0.04
C VAL A 40 4.00 6.81 -0.99
N ALA A 41 4.50 5.61 -0.65
CA ALA A 41 4.27 4.38 -1.39
C ALA A 41 3.72 3.31 -0.43
N THR A 42 2.43 2.99 -0.53
CA THR A 42 1.74 2.14 0.43
C THR A 42 0.96 1.00 -0.22
N GLY A 43 0.77 -0.09 0.52
CA GLY A 43 -0.20 -1.13 0.16
C GLY A 43 -1.65 -0.72 0.34
N ARG A 44 -1.91 0.32 1.14
CA ARG A 44 -3.27 0.81 1.38
C ARG A 44 -3.95 1.25 0.09
N SER A 45 -5.25 1.04 0.03
CA SER A 45 -6.11 1.53 -1.06
C SER A 45 -6.32 3.05 -0.98
N GLY A 46 -6.78 3.65 -2.06
CA GLY A 46 -7.17 5.06 -2.06
C GLY A 46 -8.30 5.38 -1.08
N PHE A 47 -9.21 4.42 -0.83
CA PHE A 47 -10.24 4.54 0.20
C PHE A 47 -9.64 4.69 1.61
N GLU A 48 -8.71 3.81 1.98
CA GLU A 48 -8.03 3.84 3.29
C GLU A 48 -7.20 5.11 3.44
N MET A 49 -6.47 5.49 2.38
CA MET A 49 -5.67 6.71 2.38
C MET A 49 -6.53 7.98 2.49
N ALA A 50 -7.67 8.03 1.81
CA ALA A 50 -8.59 9.18 1.91
C ALA A 50 -9.09 9.36 3.36
N SER A 51 -9.49 8.26 4.01
CA SER A 51 -9.90 8.26 5.41
C SER A 51 -8.75 8.67 6.34
N PHE A 52 -7.55 8.13 6.10
CA PHE A 52 -6.35 8.43 6.86
C PHE A 52 -5.95 9.91 6.72
N MET A 53 -5.80 10.43 5.51
CA MET A 53 -5.38 11.82 5.26
C MET A 53 -6.39 12.84 5.79
N LYS A 54 -7.69 12.53 5.74
CA LYS A 54 -8.73 13.37 6.34
C LYS A 54 -8.55 13.57 7.84
N ARG A 55 -8.06 12.54 8.56
CA ARG A 55 -7.78 12.62 10.00
C ARG A 55 -6.68 13.61 10.32
N TYR A 56 -5.67 13.70 9.48
CA TYR A 56 -4.49 14.52 9.74
C TYR A 56 -4.58 15.93 9.17
N ALA A 57 -5.51 16.17 8.23
CA ALA A 57 -5.70 17.48 7.55
C ALA A 57 -4.38 18.12 7.10
N VAL A 58 -3.40 17.30 6.67
CA VAL A 58 -2.04 17.74 6.37
C VAL A 58 -1.67 17.33 4.95
N ASP A 59 -1.29 18.31 4.16
CA ASP A 59 -0.66 18.09 2.86
C ASP A 59 0.84 17.83 3.06
N LEU A 60 1.21 16.55 3.11
CA LEU A 60 2.59 16.12 3.32
C LEU A 60 3.27 15.62 2.04
N PHE A 61 2.49 15.16 1.07
CA PHE A 61 3.03 14.45 -0.07
C PHE A 61 2.64 15.09 -1.39
N ASP A 62 3.60 15.25 -2.27
CA ASP A 62 3.38 15.65 -3.66
C ASP A 62 2.92 14.45 -4.49
N ILE A 63 3.38 13.24 -4.12
CA ILE A 63 3.13 11.98 -4.83
C ILE A 63 2.50 10.98 -3.86
N VAL A 64 1.43 10.31 -4.29
CA VAL A 64 0.82 9.21 -3.53
C VAL A 64 0.69 7.99 -4.43
N LEU A 65 1.38 6.90 -4.04
CA LEU A 65 1.28 5.59 -4.66
C LEU A 65 0.48 4.67 -3.75
N TYR A 66 -0.63 4.17 -4.27
CA TYR A 66 -1.56 3.27 -3.61
C TYR A 66 -1.41 1.83 -4.12
N ASN A 67 -1.99 0.87 -3.38
CA ASN A 67 -2.11 -0.53 -3.81
C ASN A 67 -0.75 -1.09 -4.30
N ASN A 68 0.33 -0.92 -3.52
CA ASN A 68 1.70 -1.34 -3.88
C ASN A 68 2.19 -0.82 -5.25
N GLY A 69 1.85 0.44 -5.59
CA GLY A 69 2.31 1.07 -6.84
C GLY A 69 1.36 0.92 -8.03
N ALA A 70 0.19 0.30 -7.85
CA ALA A 70 -0.78 0.12 -8.93
C ALA A 70 -1.55 1.40 -9.30
N GLN A 71 -1.56 2.40 -8.44
CA GLN A 71 -2.19 3.70 -8.69
C GLN A 71 -1.28 4.83 -8.21
N CYS A 72 -1.21 5.91 -8.98
CA CYS A 72 -0.44 7.10 -8.63
C CYS A 72 -1.26 8.37 -8.76
N GLU A 73 -1.11 9.24 -7.77
CA GLU A 73 -1.54 10.64 -7.83
C GLU A 73 -0.35 11.57 -7.63
N TYR A 74 -0.35 12.69 -8.34
CA TYR A 74 0.61 13.77 -8.20
C TYR A 74 -0.14 15.10 -8.01
N ASN A 75 0.06 15.74 -6.86
CA ASN A 75 -0.67 16.94 -6.44
C ASN A 75 -2.21 16.80 -6.54
N GLY A 76 -2.72 15.59 -6.30
CA GLY A 76 -4.14 15.26 -6.36
C GLY A 76 -4.66 14.86 -7.74
N ASP A 77 -3.86 14.97 -8.79
CA ASP A 77 -4.22 14.50 -10.13
C ASP A 77 -3.77 13.05 -10.34
N VAL A 78 -4.65 12.20 -10.83
CA VAL A 78 -4.33 10.81 -11.15
C VAL A 78 -3.42 10.75 -12.37
N LEU A 79 -2.21 10.20 -12.21
CA LEU A 79 -1.25 10.00 -13.30
C LEU A 79 -1.46 8.67 -14.01
N PHE A 80 -1.66 7.60 -13.26
CA PHE A 80 -1.91 6.26 -13.83
C PHE A 80 -2.69 5.37 -12.87
N ARG A 81 -3.31 4.34 -13.46
CA ARG A 81 -3.96 3.21 -12.79
C ARG A 81 -3.65 1.93 -13.53
N LYS A 82 -3.28 0.89 -12.79
CA LYS A 82 -2.98 -0.47 -13.29
C LYS A 82 -3.81 -1.48 -12.50
N CYS A 83 -5.08 -1.59 -12.84
CA CYS A 83 -5.98 -2.54 -12.20
C CYS A 83 -5.67 -4.00 -12.59
N ALA A 84 -6.24 -4.94 -11.87
CA ALA A 84 -6.20 -6.36 -12.24
C ALA A 84 -7.02 -6.63 -13.51
N ASP A 85 -6.69 -7.72 -14.22
CA ASP A 85 -7.45 -8.14 -15.42
C ASP A 85 -8.91 -8.40 -15.02
N PRO A 86 -9.88 -7.69 -15.61
CA PRO A 86 -11.31 -7.89 -15.31
C PRO A 86 -11.79 -9.32 -15.54
N THR A 87 -11.20 -10.04 -16.49
CA THR A 87 -11.54 -11.44 -16.79
C THR A 87 -11.08 -12.35 -15.65
N GLU A 88 -9.89 -12.13 -15.12
CA GLU A 88 -9.35 -12.88 -13.99
C GLU A 88 -10.16 -12.61 -12.71
N ILE A 89 -10.47 -11.34 -12.43
CA ILE A 89 -11.33 -10.95 -11.30
C ILE A 89 -12.68 -11.63 -11.40
N ALA A 90 -13.32 -11.59 -12.57
CA ALA A 90 -14.61 -12.24 -12.78
C ALA A 90 -14.54 -13.77 -12.56
N ALA A 91 -13.45 -14.42 -12.99
CA ALA A 91 -13.25 -15.85 -12.80
C ALA A 91 -13.06 -16.19 -11.30
N ILE A 92 -12.27 -15.44 -10.56
CA ILE A 92 -12.11 -15.60 -9.10
C ILE A 92 -13.46 -15.47 -8.39
N ILE A 93 -14.22 -14.42 -8.70
CA ILE A 93 -15.55 -14.19 -8.11
C ILE A 93 -16.52 -15.29 -8.45
N GLN A 94 -16.53 -15.78 -9.69
CA GLN A 94 -17.39 -16.89 -10.11
C GLN A 94 -17.06 -18.18 -9.33
N ILE A 95 -15.79 -18.47 -9.11
CA ILE A 95 -15.34 -19.60 -8.31
C ILE A 95 -15.79 -19.45 -6.85
N ALA A 96 -15.60 -18.26 -6.25
CA ALA A 96 -16.07 -17.98 -4.90
C ALA A 96 -17.58 -18.25 -4.77
N ARG A 97 -18.40 -17.71 -5.66
CA ARG A 97 -19.85 -17.93 -5.70
C ARG A 97 -20.22 -19.41 -5.80
N LYS A 98 -19.56 -20.15 -6.70
CA LYS A 98 -19.81 -21.60 -6.88
C LYS A 98 -19.51 -22.41 -5.62
N ASN A 99 -18.57 -21.97 -4.79
CA ASN A 99 -18.18 -22.64 -3.55
C ASN A 99 -18.87 -22.04 -2.30
N GLY A 100 -19.79 -21.09 -2.46
CA GLY A 100 -20.49 -20.47 -1.32
C GLY A 100 -19.57 -19.60 -0.46
N ILE A 101 -18.46 -19.08 -1.03
CA ILE A 101 -17.50 -18.23 -0.34
C ILE A 101 -17.90 -16.77 -0.54
N GLU A 102 -18.03 -16.04 0.55
CA GLU A 102 -18.27 -14.61 0.53
C GLU A 102 -16.99 -13.85 0.19
N TYR A 103 -17.15 -12.67 -0.41
CA TYR A 103 -16.03 -11.91 -0.95
C TYR A 103 -16.28 -10.41 -0.91
N GLY A 104 -15.19 -9.64 -1.11
CA GLY A 104 -15.22 -8.22 -1.38
C GLY A 104 -14.29 -7.85 -2.52
N THR A 105 -14.57 -6.73 -3.18
CA THR A 105 -13.71 -6.14 -4.21
C THR A 105 -13.54 -4.65 -3.99
N GLY A 106 -12.31 -4.18 -4.16
CA GLY A 106 -11.90 -2.79 -3.98
C GLY A 106 -11.50 -2.15 -5.31
N SER A 107 -12.17 -1.06 -5.66
CA SER A 107 -11.73 -0.11 -6.69
C SER A 107 -10.77 0.92 -6.09
N ALA A 108 -10.45 1.98 -6.84
CA ALA A 108 -9.55 3.04 -6.37
C ALA A 108 -9.94 3.64 -5.01
N TYR A 109 -11.24 3.89 -4.79
CA TYR A 109 -11.72 4.61 -3.60
C TYR A 109 -12.92 3.98 -2.93
N GLU A 110 -13.33 2.80 -3.37
CA GLU A 110 -14.53 2.15 -2.85
C GLU A 110 -14.32 0.66 -2.68
N TRP A 111 -14.94 0.12 -1.63
CA TRP A 111 -15.07 -1.31 -1.39
C TRP A 111 -16.54 -1.72 -1.40
N ARG A 112 -16.81 -2.90 -1.98
CA ARG A 112 -18.12 -3.54 -1.91
C ARG A 112 -17.94 -5.02 -1.65
N PHE A 113 -18.94 -5.60 -0.98
CA PHE A 113 -18.92 -6.98 -0.52
C PHE A 113 -20.13 -7.76 -1.07
N SER A 114 -20.01 -9.07 -1.13
CA SER A 114 -21.11 -9.96 -1.52
C SER A 114 -22.22 -9.99 -0.47
N VAL A 115 -21.91 -9.61 0.79
CA VAL A 115 -22.83 -9.61 1.95
C VAL A 115 -22.83 -8.27 2.67
N ASP A 116 -23.85 -8.03 3.49
CA ASP A 116 -23.95 -6.84 4.34
C ASP A 116 -22.95 -6.87 5.52
N TYR A 117 -22.66 -8.06 6.02
CA TYR A 117 -21.76 -8.27 7.15
C TYR A 117 -21.07 -9.64 7.10
N HIS A 118 -19.77 -9.66 7.41
CA HIS A 118 -18.98 -10.83 7.73
C HIS A 118 -18.02 -10.48 8.88
N PRO A 119 -17.79 -11.36 9.88
CA PRO A 119 -16.91 -11.04 11.01
C PRO A 119 -15.50 -10.58 10.66
N ALA A 120 -14.95 -11.06 9.55
CA ALA A 120 -13.63 -10.68 9.09
C ALA A 120 -13.57 -9.31 8.38
N MET A 121 -14.71 -8.67 8.07
CA MET A 121 -14.72 -7.40 7.31
C MET A 121 -13.97 -6.28 8.03
N GLU A 122 -14.00 -6.25 9.36
CA GLU A 122 -13.30 -5.24 10.16
C GLU A 122 -11.77 -5.32 9.99
N GLN A 123 -11.27 -6.48 9.60
CA GLN A 123 -9.84 -6.72 9.38
C GLN A 123 -9.39 -6.35 7.95
N VAL A 124 -10.29 -6.43 6.96
CA VAL A 124 -9.98 -6.28 5.53
C VAL A 124 -9.52 -4.87 5.17
N ILE A 125 -10.06 -3.86 5.82
CA ILE A 125 -9.81 -2.44 5.49
C ILE A 125 -9.38 -1.65 6.73
N ASN A 126 -8.53 -2.24 7.56
CA ASN A 126 -7.92 -1.59 8.74
C ASN A 126 -8.94 -0.89 9.65
N GLY A 127 -10.09 -1.51 9.88
CA GLY A 127 -11.16 -0.99 10.73
C GLY A 127 -12.05 0.09 10.10
N HIS A 128 -11.85 0.45 8.83
CA HIS A 128 -12.69 1.43 8.11
C HIS A 128 -14.00 0.86 7.57
N PHE A 129 -14.30 -0.39 7.86
CA PHE A 129 -15.50 -1.08 7.38
C PHE A 129 -16.81 -0.30 7.66
N LEU A 130 -16.94 0.31 8.84
CA LEU A 130 -18.13 1.09 9.19
C LEU A 130 -18.28 2.39 8.38
N GLU A 131 -17.25 2.85 7.75
CA GLU A 131 -17.25 4.06 6.91
C GLU A 131 -17.79 3.81 5.50
N ILE A 132 -18.01 2.54 5.09
CA ILE A 132 -18.52 2.17 3.77
C ILE A 132 -20.04 2.21 3.76
N PRO A 133 -20.66 3.18 3.08
CA PRO A 133 -22.11 3.20 2.89
C PRO A 133 -22.52 2.14 1.85
N ASN A 134 -23.73 1.57 1.99
CA ASN A 134 -24.29 0.60 1.03
C ASN A 134 -23.30 -0.50 0.62
N ARG A 135 -22.72 -1.18 1.60
CA ARG A 135 -21.60 -2.12 1.46
C ARG A 135 -21.85 -3.28 0.51
N ARG A 136 -23.10 -3.73 0.42
CA ARG A 136 -23.45 -4.91 -0.35
C ARG A 136 -23.69 -4.55 -1.82
N ASP A 137 -22.79 -5.02 -2.67
CA ASP A 137 -22.91 -5.07 -4.12
C ASP A 137 -22.08 -6.24 -4.64
N PRO A 138 -22.66 -7.44 -4.78
CA PRO A 138 -21.94 -8.62 -5.24
C PRO A 138 -21.42 -8.50 -6.67
N ASP A 139 -21.99 -7.62 -7.47
CA ASP A 139 -21.62 -7.42 -8.88
C ASP A 139 -20.74 -6.18 -9.09
N TYR A 140 -20.23 -5.60 -8.01
CA TYR A 140 -19.44 -4.37 -8.04
C TYR A 140 -18.23 -4.41 -8.98
N HIS A 141 -17.62 -5.58 -9.16
CA HIS A 141 -16.48 -5.78 -10.06
C HIS A 141 -16.81 -5.63 -11.55
N ILE A 142 -18.09 -5.68 -11.92
CA ILE A 142 -18.49 -5.62 -13.33
C ILE A 142 -18.34 -4.20 -13.88
N GLY A 143 -17.46 -4.06 -14.89
CA GLY A 143 -17.20 -2.77 -15.56
C GLY A 143 -16.46 -1.75 -14.72
N ARG A 144 -15.77 -2.18 -13.67
CA ARG A 144 -14.93 -1.32 -12.80
C ARG A 144 -13.50 -1.79 -12.75
N ASP A 145 -12.60 -0.83 -12.52
CA ASP A 145 -11.18 -1.08 -12.26
C ASP A 145 -11.02 -1.61 -10.83
N ILE A 146 -10.74 -2.90 -10.69
CA ILE A 146 -10.50 -3.56 -9.41
C ILE A 146 -9.00 -3.70 -9.18
N PHE A 147 -8.53 -3.24 -8.04
CA PHE A 147 -7.12 -3.30 -7.65
C PHE A 147 -6.83 -4.46 -6.72
N GLN A 148 -7.79 -4.80 -5.88
CA GLN A 148 -7.64 -5.83 -4.86
C GLN A 148 -9.01 -6.41 -4.49
N GLY A 149 -9.00 -7.57 -3.86
CA GLY A 149 -10.20 -8.17 -3.31
C GLY A 149 -9.89 -9.10 -2.16
N VAL A 150 -10.93 -9.62 -1.56
CA VAL A 150 -10.87 -10.53 -0.41
C VAL A 150 -11.80 -11.71 -0.62
N LEU A 151 -11.37 -12.89 -0.17
CA LEU A 151 -12.22 -14.07 -0.02
C LEU A 151 -12.28 -14.43 1.47
N PHE A 152 -13.47 -14.59 2.00
CA PHE A 152 -13.68 -14.98 3.39
C PHE A 152 -13.57 -16.50 3.55
N THR A 153 -12.35 -16.99 3.46
CA THR A 153 -11.98 -18.41 3.59
C THR A 153 -10.50 -18.53 3.99
N ASP A 154 -10.05 -19.74 4.31
CA ASP A 154 -8.66 -20.03 4.57
C ASP A 154 -7.82 -20.10 3.28
N LEU A 155 -6.49 -19.92 3.44
CA LEU A 155 -5.55 -19.87 2.32
C LEU A 155 -5.49 -21.18 1.52
N GLU A 156 -5.52 -22.33 2.18
CA GLU A 156 -5.46 -23.64 1.51
C GLU A 156 -6.67 -23.83 0.58
N THR A 157 -7.86 -23.51 1.09
CA THR A 157 -9.11 -23.57 0.31
C THR A 157 -9.06 -22.61 -0.86
N ALA A 158 -8.68 -21.34 -0.63
CA ALA A 158 -8.61 -20.32 -1.67
C ALA A 158 -7.65 -20.71 -2.79
N LEU A 159 -6.42 -21.11 -2.47
CA LEU A 159 -5.43 -21.54 -3.45
C LEU A 159 -5.94 -22.75 -4.25
N ARG A 160 -6.43 -23.79 -3.57
CA ARG A 160 -6.94 -25.00 -4.24
C ARG A 160 -8.03 -24.72 -5.28
N ILE A 161 -8.93 -23.76 -5.02
CA ILE A 161 -10.04 -23.48 -5.95
C ILE A 161 -9.70 -22.43 -6.99
N CYS A 162 -8.84 -21.47 -6.70
CA CYS A 162 -8.53 -20.35 -7.59
C CYS A 162 -7.29 -20.59 -8.47
N GLU A 163 -6.34 -21.48 -8.07
CA GLU A 163 -5.11 -21.75 -8.83
C GLU A 163 -5.32 -21.88 -10.35
N PRO A 164 -6.40 -22.58 -10.84
CA PRO A 164 -6.59 -22.73 -12.29
C PRO A 164 -6.89 -21.44 -13.06
N VAL A 165 -7.23 -20.35 -12.38
CA VAL A 165 -7.59 -19.07 -13.00
C VAL A 165 -6.64 -17.93 -12.66
N LEU A 166 -5.68 -18.15 -11.74
CA LEU A 166 -4.68 -17.15 -11.37
C LEU A 166 -3.65 -16.96 -12.49
N ASN A 167 -3.41 -15.72 -12.86
CA ASN A 167 -2.44 -15.32 -13.88
C ASN A 167 -1.63 -14.10 -13.43
N GLN A 168 -2.27 -12.96 -13.22
CA GLN A 168 -1.64 -11.73 -12.71
C GLN A 168 -1.88 -11.54 -11.23
N CYS A 169 -2.92 -12.15 -10.68
CA CYS A 169 -3.22 -12.06 -9.26
C CYS A 169 -2.52 -13.16 -8.47
N GLU A 170 -2.15 -12.82 -7.25
CA GLU A 170 -1.77 -13.79 -6.22
C GLU A 170 -2.82 -13.78 -5.11
N ILE A 171 -2.88 -14.87 -4.36
CA ILE A 171 -3.70 -15.00 -3.16
C ILE A 171 -2.76 -15.14 -1.97
N VAL A 172 -2.92 -14.28 -0.99
CA VAL A 172 -2.11 -14.27 0.21
C VAL A 172 -2.96 -14.34 1.47
N GLN A 173 -2.36 -14.82 2.55
CA GLN A 173 -3.00 -14.86 3.86
C GLN A 173 -3.25 -13.45 4.37
N GLY A 174 -4.49 -13.12 4.70
CA GLY A 174 -4.83 -11.87 5.37
C GLY A 174 -4.21 -11.78 6.77
N ILE A 175 -3.83 -10.59 7.17
CA ILE A 175 -3.24 -10.31 8.49
C ILE A 175 -4.25 -9.53 9.34
N MET A 176 -4.40 -9.90 10.61
CA MET A 176 -5.25 -9.18 11.55
C MET A 176 -4.61 -7.85 11.95
N ILE A 177 -5.44 -6.84 12.21
CA ILE A 177 -4.98 -5.60 12.85
C ILE A 177 -4.30 -5.97 14.19
N GLY A 178 -3.06 -5.52 14.35
CA GLY A 178 -2.23 -5.88 15.51
C GLY A 178 -1.49 -7.21 15.40
N GLY A 179 -1.51 -7.84 14.21
CA GLY A 179 -0.82 -9.10 13.91
C GLY A 179 -1.67 -10.35 14.12
N GLY A 180 -1.22 -11.45 13.54
CA GLY A 180 -1.91 -12.74 13.55
C GLY A 180 -2.61 -13.07 12.24
N ILE A 181 -3.04 -14.33 12.10
CA ILE A 181 -3.71 -14.83 10.89
C ILE A 181 -5.18 -14.44 10.91
N SER A 182 -5.63 -13.75 9.87
CA SER A 182 -7.03 -13.43 9.68
C SER A 182 -7.82 -14.59 9.05
N PRO A 183 -9.13 -14.72 9.32
CA PRO A 183 -10.00 -15.71 8.67
C PRO A 183 -10.42 -15.27 7.24
N HIS A 184 -9.53 -14.59 6.52
CA HIS A 184 -9.72 -14.22 5.11
C HIS A 184 -8.39 -14.31 4.37
N VAL A 185 -8.46 -14.30 3.05
CA VAL A 185 -7.32 -14.11 2.16
C VAL A 185 -7.56 -12.91 1.29
N ASP A 186 -6.47 -12.22 0.96
CA ASP A 186 -6.48 -11.11 0.02
C ASP A 186 -6.02 -11.59 -1.34
N PHE A 187 -6.46 -10.90 -2.40
CA PHE A 187 -5.93 -11.08 -3.74
C PHE A 187 -5.71 -9.73 -4.44
N TRP A 188 -4.58 -9.62 -5.12
CA TRP A 188 -4.18 -8.45 -5.90
C TRP A 188 -3.16 -8.85 -6.97
N ARG A 189 -2.78 -7.91 -7.83
CA ARG A 189 -1.72 -8.14 -8.83
C ARG A 189 -0.36 -8.31 -8.16
N HIS A 190 0.33 -9.43 -8.46
CA HIS A 190 1.67 -9.71 -7.95
C HIS A 190 2.79 -9.15 -8.83
N ASP A 191 2.48 -8.78 -10.09
CA ASP A 191 3.44 -8.30 -11.09
C ASP A 191 3.72 -6.79 -10.98
N LEU A 192 3.23 -6.14 -9.92
CA LEU A 192 3.48 -4.74 -9.59
C LEU A 192 4.02 -4.61 -8.18
N THR A 193 5.08 -3.80 -8.07
CA THR A 193 5.73 -3.48 -6.80
C THR A 193 5.71 -1.97 -6.56
N LYS A 194 5.98 -1.55 -5.33
CA LYS A 194 6.18 -0.12 -5.01
C LYS A 194 7.28 0.48 -5.89
N ALA A 195 8.34 -0.26 -6.18
CA ALA A 195 9.43 0.19 -7.04
C ALA A 195 8.98 0.47 -8.48
N ASP A 196 8.07 -0.34 -9.03
CA ASP A 196 7.55 -0.14 -10.38
C ASP A 196 6.73 1.15 -10.47
N GLY A 197 5.88 1.40 -9.46
CA GLY A 197 5.13 2.65 -9.36
C GLY A 197 6.03 3.87 -9.20
N ILE A 198 7.07 3.78 -8.35
CA ILE A 198 8.07 4.85 -8.16
C ILE A 198 8.81 5.12 -9.47
N ARG A 199 9.30 4.10 -10.14
CA ARG A 199 10.04 4.24 -11.41
C ARG A 199 9.19 4.94 -12.47
N GLU A 200 7.92 4.56 -12.58
CA GLU A 200 7.02 5.16 -13.58
C GLU A 200 6.75 6.63 -13.29
N VAL A 201 6.40 6.99 -12.05
CA VAL A 201 6.14 8.39 -11.72
C VAL A 201 7.39 9.24 -11.83
N LEU A 202 8.57 8.74 -11.45
CA LEU A 202 9.83 9.46 -11.63
C LEU A 202 10.09 9.73 -13.11
N GLY A 203 9.88 8.73 -13.99
CA GLY A 203 9.99 8.90 -15.43
C GLY A 203 9.06 9.98 -15.99
N LEU A 204 7.79 10.01 -15.54
CA LEU A 204 6.83 11.04 -15.92
C LEU A 204 7.22 12.46 -15.43
N LEU A 205 7.93 12.54 -14.30
CA LEU A 205 8.44 13.79 -13.73
C LEU A 205 9.84 14.19 -14.24
N GLY A 206 10.41 13.42 -15.16
CA GLY A 206 11.77 13.70 -15.70
C GLY A 206 12.90 13.44 -14.70
N SER A 207 12.69 12.52 -13.75
CA SER A 207 13.65 12.08 -12.74
C SER A 207 13.94 10.58 -12.89
N THR A 208 14.88 10.06 -12.11
CA THR A 208 15.27 8.64 -12.14
C THR A 208 15.36 8.06 -10.74
N MET A 209 15.45 6.72 -10.66
CA MET A 209 15.65 6.03 -9.39
C MET A 209 16.94 6.45 -8.67
N GLU A 210 17.98 6.89 -9.39
CA GLU A 210 19.24 7.41 -8.81
C GLU A 210 19.05 8.70 -8.01
N ASP A 211 18.01 9.48 -8.31
CA ASP A 211 17.64 10.67 -7.55
C ASP A 211 16.68 10.40 -6.41
N CYS A 212 16.26 9.14 -6.25
CA CYS A 212 15.28 8.71 -5.29
C CYS A 212 15.92 8.24 -3.98
N TYR A 213 15.32 8.65 -2.85
CA TYR A 213 15.48 8.03 -1.55
C TYR A 213 14.20 7.27 -1.23
N ALA A 214 14.31 6.03 -0.72
CA ALA A 214 13.15 5.23 -0.34
C ALA A 214 13.31 4.75 1.10
N PHE A 215 12.29 4.98 1.93
CA PHE A 215 12.23 4.55 3.32
C PHE A 215 11.17 3.46 3.47
N GLY A 216 11.49 2.35 4.15
CA GLY A 216 10.56 1.26 4.36
C GLY A 216 10.98 0.32 5.48
N ASP A 217 10.08 -0.57 5.89
CA ASP A 217 10.31 -1.57 6.94
C ASP A 217 9.72 -2.96 6.62
N GLY A 218 8.80 -3.04 5.65
CA GLY A 218 8.10 -4.26 5.29
C GLY A 218 8.75 -5.06 4.15
N PHE A 219 8.33 -6.31 3.99
CA PHE A 219 8.78 -7.16 2.88
C PHE A 219 8.37 -6.61 1.50
N ASN A 220 7.23 -5.91 1.41
CA ASN A 220 6.79 -5.24 0.19
C ASN A 220 7.60 -3.98 -0.16
N ASP A 221 8.53 -3.55 0.71
CA ASP A 221 9.46 -2.44 0.48
C ASP A 221 10.77 -2.88 -0.14
N ILE A 222 11.10 -4.17 -0.09
CA ILE A 222 12.41 -4.69 -0.52
C ILE A 222 12.79 -4.17 -1.90
N ASP A 223 11.88 -4.20 -2.86
CA ASP A 223 12.19 -3.78 -4.22
C ASP A 223 12.45 -2.28 -4.33
N MET A 224 11.71 -1.44 -3.61
CA MET A 224 11.98 0.00 -3.63
C MET A 224 13.27 0.35 -2.86
N LEU A 225 13.59 -0.36 -1.76
CA LEU A 225 14.86 -0.20 -1.04
C LEU A 225 16.07 -0.57 -1.91
N LYS A 226 15.97 -1.67 -2.68
CA LYS A 226 17.06 -2.13 -3.56
C LYS A 226 17.28 -1.25 -4.78
N GLN A 227 16.24 -0.61 -5.30
CA GLN A 227 16.28 0.05 -6.60
C GLN A 227 16.37 1.57 -6.50
N ALA A 228 16.08 2.16 -5.36
CA ALA A 228 16.31 3.57 -5.11
C ALA A 228 17.81 3.91 -5.15
N GLY A 229 18.16 5.14 -5.46
CA GLY A 229 19.55 5.63 -5.36
C GLY A 229 20.07 5.61 -3.92
N MET A 230 19.16 5.61 -2.94
CA MET A 230 19.44 5.39 -1.51
C MET A 230 18.25 4.70 -0.86
N GLY A 231 18.38 3.42 -0.58
CA GLY A 231 17.41 2.64 0.20
C GLY A 231 17.69 2.73 1.68
N VAL A 232 16.71 3.11 2.46
CA VAL A 232 16.80 3.31 3.91
C VAL A 232 15.81 2.39 4.62
N ALA A 233 16.30 1.36 5.28
CA ALA A 233 15.45 0.51 6.12
C ALA A 233 15.31 1.11 7.52
N MET A 234 14.10 1.04 8.07
CA MET A 234 13.83 1.44 9.44
C MET A 234 14.49 0.47 10.44
N GLY A 235 14.86 0.96 11.63
CA GLY A 235 15.47 0.14 12.68
C GLY A 235 14.53 -0.94 13.24
N ASN A 236 13.23 -0.75 13.10
CA ASN A 236 12.19 -1.75 13.45
C ASN A 236 11.90 -2.76 12.33
N ALA A 237 12.49 -2.60 11.15
CA ALA A 237 12.32 -3.56 10.05
C ALA A 237 12.87 -4.95 10.42
N ASP A 238 12.29 -6.00 9.82
CA ASP A 238 12.86 -7.34 9.94
C ASP A 238 14.31 -7.33 9.45
N PRO A 239 15.25 -8.02 10.16
CA PRO A 239 16.65 -8.14 9.72
C PRO A 239 16.82 -8.64 8.28
N GLU A 240 15.87 -9.41 7.76
CA GLU A 240 15.89 -9.86 6.36
C GLU A 240 15.64 -8.68 5.41
N VAL A 241 14.69 -7.78 5.74
CA VAL A 241 14.42 -6.55 4.97
C VAL A 241 15.61 -5.59 5.00
N GLN A 242 16.23 -5.42 6.18
CA GLN A 242 17.38 -4.52 6.37
C GLN A 242 18.57 -4.86 5.46
N LYS A 243 18.75 -6.12 5.07
CA LYS A 243 19.85 -6.56 4.17
C LYS A 243 19.77 -5.95 2.76
N TYR A 244 18.62 -5.46 2.37
CA TYR A 244 18.38 -4.91 1.03
C TYR A 244 18.49 -3.38 0.97
N ALA A 245 18.71 -2.72 2.09
CA ALA A 245 18.90 -1.28 2.16
C ALA A 245 20.39 -0.89 2.15
N ASP A 246 20.67 0.31 1.64
CA ASP A 246 22.00 0.91 1.70
C ASP A 246 22.32 1.45 3.11
N PHE A 247 21.29 1.81 3.86
CA PHE A 247 21.41 2.36 5.20
C PHE A 247 20.29 1.86 6.10
N VAL A 248 20.64 1.48 7.34
CA VAL A 248 19.65 1.16 8.37
C VAL A 248 19.60 2.33 9.34
N THR A 249 18.45 2.98 9.42
CA THR A 249 18.23 4.10 10.33
C THR A 249 17.75 3.61 11.71
N LYS A 250 17.38 4.52 12.60
CA LYS A 250 16.74 4.20 13.88
C LYS A 250 15.33 3.67 13.68
N SER A 251 14.74 3.11 14.75
CA SER A 251 13.35 2.68 14.73
C SER A 251 12.39 3.87 14.60
N ILE A 252 11.15 3.58 14.28
CA ILE A 252 10.09 4.58 14.20
C ILE A 252 9.90 5.30 15.53
N ASP A 253 10.05 4.59 16.66
CA ASP A 253 9.94 5.13 18.03
C ASP A 253 11.13 5.99 18.45
N GLU A 254 12.22 5.95 17.66
CA GLU A 254 13.46 6.70 17.88
C GLU A 254 13.67 7.81 16.84
N ASP A 255 12.59 8.28 16.21
CA ASP A 255 12.61 9.33 15.17
C ASP A 255 13.47 8.97 13.95
N GLY A 256 13.45 7.70 13.51
CA GLY A 256 14.33 7.14 12.48
C GLY A 256 14.31 7.89 11.16
N VAL A 257 13.16 8.37 10.70
CA VAL A 257 13.03 9.16 9.47
C VAL A 257 13.76 10.50 9.62
N GLU A 258 13.48 11.24 10.68
CA GLU A 258 14.13 12.54 10.94
C GLU A 258 15.64 12.38 11.09
N TYR A 259 16.08 11.33 11.78
CA TYR A 259 17.50 11.00 11.95
C TYR A 259 18.21 10.78 10.61
N ALA A 260 17.65 9.93 9.73
CA ALA A 260 18.27 9.63 8.44
C ALA A 260 18.29 10.86 7.51
N LEU A 261 17.21 11.64 7.45
CA LEU A 261 17.17 12.84 6.62
C LEU A 261 18.21 13.88 7.04
N LYS A 262 18.46 14.03 8.35
CA LYS A 262 19.56 14.86 8.88
C LYS A 262 20.93 14.27 8.54
N HIS A 263 21.09 12.95 8.66
CA HIS A 263 22.34 12.25 8.32
C HIS A 263 22.75 12.48 6.86
N PHE A 264 21.80 12.48 5.96
CA PHE A 264 22.04 12.73 4.52
C PHE A 264 22.08 14.22 4.14
N GLY A 265 21.85 15.12 5.10
CA GLY A 265 21.86 16.57 4.85
C GLY A 265 20.69 17.05 3.97
N LEU A 266 19.57 16.33 4.00
CA LEU A 266 18.35 16.68 3.27
C LEU A 266 17.47 17.68 4.03
N ILE A 267 17.62 17.70 5.36
CA ILE A 267 16.96 18.65 6.28
C ILE A 267 17.91 19.21 7.30
#